data_b6234418ede6a9a2f919a917c3b8778b
#
_entry.id   b6234418ede6a9a2f919a917c3b8778b
#
_cell.length_a   1.000
_cell.length_b   1.000
_cell.length_c   1.000
_cell.angle_alpha   90.00
_cell.angle_beta   90.00
_cell.angle_gamma   90.00
#
_symmetry.space_group_name_H-M   'P 1'
#
loop_
_entity.id
_entity.type
_entity.pdbx_description
1 polymer ?
#
loop_
_entity_poly.entity_id
_entity_poly.type
_entity_poly.pdbx_seq_one_letter_code
_entity_poly.pdbx_strand_id
1 'polypeptide(L)'
;MKRLLNSLLRVGRSDTDRVSLLGDLDEERRARLARGSSRLAVFAWSTAEISCALLWGLRDAFVRSAIAKATADRRRQLYYFSWPDIKLSLRLLVRSPGLTVVSTVGITVGIAIASAMFGYIHSNFDPPLPLDEGDHIVALENWDIERNNENRHSLHDFVTWRDQMTSVVEISAFRELSATMRAGDFVPETVRIAAMSASGFQVARVPALVGRWLTPEDAREASLPVVVIGYDVWKSRFGQDRSVIGQQVRFGITQYTIVGVMPEGFAFPVNHQYWIPLRANPSVIARGAGPELFVFGRLAPGATMASAQVELSVIG
;
A
#
# COMPACT_ATOMS: atom_id res chain seq x y z
N MET A 1 -30.59 26.84 -4.91
CA MET A 1 -29.68 25.70 -4.98
C MET A 1 -30.43 24.37 -5.18
N LYS A 2 -31.44 23.99 -4.37
CA LYS A 2 -32.23 22.72 -4.54
C LYS A 2 -32.88 22.57 -5.93
N ARG A 3 -33.40 23.63 -6.56
CA ARG A 3 -34.05 23.57 -7.87
C ARG A 3 -33.06 23.30 -9.00
N LEU A 4 -31.88 23.91 -8.97
CA LEU A 4 -30.79 23.67 -9.94
C LEU A 4 -30.21 22.25 -9.79
N LEU A 5 -30.01 21.78 -8.56
CA LEU A 5 -29.56 20.43 -8.28
C LEU A 5 -30.55 19.38 -8.82
N ASN A 6 -31.83 19.61 -8.62
CA ASN A 6 -32.89 18.71 -9.08
C ASN A 6 -32.98 18.63 -10.63
N SER A 7 -32.61 19.68 -11.33
CA SER A 7 -32.56 19.67 -12.79
C SER A 7 -31.33 18.94 -13.33
N LEU A 8 -30.18 19.09 -12.67
CA LEU A 8 -28.92 18.45 -13.06
C LEU A 8 -28.93 16.92 -12.81
N LEU A 9 -29.56 16.48 -11.71
CA LEU A 9 -29.66 15.06 -11.39
C LEU A 9 -30.74 14.31 -12.20
N ARG A 10 -31.45 14.99 -13.11
CA ARG A 10 -32.41 14.36 -14.03
C ARG A 10 -31.76 13.43 -15.05
N VAL A 11 -30.46 13.58 -15.29
CA VAL A 11 -29.76 12.78 -16.29
C VAL A 11 -29.45 11.40 -15.71
N GLY A 12 -30.18 10.39 -16.18
CA GLY A 12 -29.84 8.98 -15.99
C GLY A 12 -30.37 8.28 -14.73
N ARG A 13 -31.20 8.92 -13.87
CA ARG A 13 -31.74 8.29 -12.65
C ARG A 13 -33.25 8.36 -12.55
N SER A 14 -33.86 7.37 -11.84
CA SER A 14 -35.29 7.38 -11.55
C SER A 14 -35.65 8.47 -10.53
N ASP A 15 -36.92 8.87 -10.49
CA ASP A 15 -37.39 9.88 -9.53
C ASP A 15 -37.23 9.44 -8.07
N THR A 16 -37.39 8.16 -7.81
CA THR A 16 -37.20 7.53 -6.48
C THR A 16 -35.77 7.62 -6.01
N ASP A 17 -34.80 7.26 -6.86
CA ASP A 17 -33.35 7.29 -6.53
C ASP A 17 -32.84 8.71 -6.25
N ARG A 18 -33.42 9.72 -6.93
CA ARG A 18 -33.07 11.14 -6.71
C ARG A 18 -33.54 11.66 -5.36
N VAL A 19 -34.77 11.31 -4.98
CA VAL A 19 -35.37 11.74 -3.70
C VAL A 19 -34.60 11.13 -2.54
N SER A 20 -34.24 9.84 -2.64
CA SER A 20 -33.41 9.15 -1.65
C SER A 20 -32.05 9.83 -1.49
N LEU A 21 -31.31 10.03 -2.57
CA LEU A 21 -29.97 10.62 -2.56
C LEU A 21 -29.94 12.05 -1.99
N LEU A 22 -30.96 12.85 -2.31
CA LEU A 22 -31.08 14.22 -1.75
C LEU A 22 -31.45 14.20 -0.26
N GLY A 23 -32.20 13.19 0.19
CA GLY A 23 -32.51 12.95 1.60
C GLY A 23 -31.26 12.60 2.39
N ASP A 24 -30.50 11.62 1.91
CA ASP A 24 -29.28 11.15 2.54
C ASP A 24 -28.21 12.26 2.65
N LEU A 25 -28.05 13.07 1.59
CA LEU A 25 -27.13 14.22 1.61
C LEU A 25 -27.54 15.32 2.61
N ASP A 26 -28.84 15.59 2.74
CA ASP A 26 -29.34 16.59 3.71
C ASP A 26 -29.18 16.07 5.17
N GLU A 27 -29.35 14.78 5.39
CA GLU A 27 -29.16 14.15 6.70
C GLU A 27 -27.69 14.14 7.13
N GLU A 28 -26.79 13.65 6.27
CA GLU A 28 -25.36 13.61 6.53
C GLU A 28 -24.77 15.04 6.71
N ARG A 29 -25.27 16.00 5.95
CA ARG A 29 -24.90 17.40 6.11
C ARG A 29 -25.26 17.95 7.50
N ARG A 30 -26.46 17.62 8.01
CA ARG A 30 -26.88 18.01 9.37
C ARG A 30 -26.03 17.32 10.43
N ALA A 31 -25.75 16.04 10.25
CA ALA A 31 -24.92 15.26 11.16
C ALA A 31 -23.48 15.82 11.24
N ARG A 32 -22.88 16.22 10.12
CA ARG A 32 -21.53 16.82 10.08
C ARG A 32 -21.49 18.19 10.74
N LEU A 33 -22.52 19.01 10.53
CA LEU A 33 -22.63 20.31 11.22
C LEU A 33 -22.81 20.13 12.73
N ALA A 34 -23.60 19.15 13.16
CA ALA A 34 -23.80 18.82 14.58
C ALA A 34 -22.51 18.31 15.26
N ARG A 35 -21.62 17.64 14.51
CA ARG A 35 -20.28 17.21 14.96
C ARG A 35 -19.23 18.31 14.98
N GLY A 36 -19.59 19.57 14.71
CA GLY A 36 -18.71 20.72 14.80
C GLY A 36 -17.83 20.96 13.56
N SER A 37 -18.10 20.32 12.43
CA SER A 37 -17.36 20.57 11.20
C SER A 37 -17.60 21.98 10.66
N SER A 38 -16.55 22.64 10.14
CA SER A 38 -16.65 23.98 9.59
C SER A 38 -17.61 24.02 8.38
N ARG A 39 -18.33 25.14 8.21
CA ARG A 39 -19.27 25.31 7.08
C ARG A 39 -18.59 25.16 5.71
N LEU A 40 -17.31 25.55 5.60
CA LEU A 40 -16.51 25.40 4.39
C LEU A 40 -16.17 23.93 4.09
N ALA A 41 -15.81 23.15 5.12
CA ALA A 41 -15.54 21.72 4.98
C ALA A 41 -16.79 20.94 4.56
N VAL A 42 -17.95 21.24 5.15
CA VAL A 42 -19.23 20.65 4.79
C VAL A 42 -19.65 21.02 3.36
N PHE A 43 -19.36 22.25 2.93
CA PHE A 43 -19.63 22.70 1.56
C PHE A 43 -18.72 21.97 0.56
N ALA A 44 -17.42 21.89 0.81
CA ALA A 44 -16.46 21.20 -0.05
C ALA A 44 -16.81 19.69 -0.16
N TRP A 45 -17.15 19.05 0.95
CA TRP A 45 -17.61 17.65 0.95
C TRP A 45 -18.90 17.46 0.12
N SER A 46 -19.90 18.32 0.33
CA SER A 46 -21.18 18.19 -0.41
C SER A 46 -21.01 18.43 -1.91
N THR A 47 -20.09 19.30 -2.33
CA THR A 47 -19.80 19.51 -3.77
C THR A 47 -19.07 18.31 -4.38
N ALA A 48 -18.14 17.69 -3.67
CA ALA A 48 -17.45 16.47 -4.11
C ALA A 48 -18.43 15.31 -4.30
N GLU A 49 -19.33 15.08 -3.34
CA GLU A 49 -20.33 14.02 -3.38
C GLU A 49 -21.32 14.19 -4.54
N ILE A 50 -21.78 15.44 -4.76
CA ILE A 50 -22.64 15.76 -5.90
C ILE A 50 -21.91 15.54 -7.23
N SER A 51 -20.63 15.91 -7.32
CA SER A 51 -19.82 15.70 -8.50
C SER A 51 -19.63 14.22 -8.81
N CYS A 52 -19.32 13.40 -7.82
CA CYS A 52 -19.28 11.95 -7.94
C CYS A 52 -20.62 11.37 -8.40
N ALA A 53 -21.72 11.79 -7.79
CA ALA A 53 -23.06 11.32 -8.17
C ALA A 53 -23.45 11.68 -9.61
N LEU A 54 -23.02 12.86 -10.11
CA LEU A 54 -23.21 13.27 -11.48
C LEU A 54 -22.37 12.46 -12.46
N LEU A 55 -21.08 12.22 -12.14
CA LEU A 55 -20.20 11.39 -12.98
C LEU A 55 -20.72 9.95 -13.08
N TRP A 56 -21.20 9.37 -11.98
CA TRP A 56 -21.84 8.04 -11.98
C TRP A 56 -23.14 8.03 -12.79
N GLY A 57 -23.96 9.04 -12.64
CA GLY A 57 -25.20 9.19 -13.44
C GLY A 57 -24.94 9.32 -14.94
N LEU A 58 -23.93 10.08 -15.34
CA LEU A 58 -23.49 10.21 -16.73
C LEU A 58 -22.91 8.88 -17.26
N ARG A 59 -22.10 8.19 -16.47
CA ARG A 59 -21.58 6.86 -16.84
C ARG A 59 -22.71 5.87 -17.09
N ASP A 60 -23.68 5.80 -16.18
CA ASP A 60 -24.83 4.88 -16.31
C ASP A 60 -25.76 5.25 -17.47
N ALA A 61 -25.93 6.52 -17.77
CA ALA A 61 -26.68 6.98 -18.94
C ALA A 61 -25.93 6.60 -20.23
N PHE A 62 -24.60 6.80 -20.25
CA PHE A 62 -23.76 6.43 -21.39
C PHE A 62 -23.75 4.90 -21.61
N VAL A 63 -23.56 4.11 -20.56
CA VAL A 63 -23.58 2.63 -20.62
C VAL A 63 -24.97 2.13 -21.09
N ARG A 64 -26.05 2.67 -20.52
CA ARG A 64 -27.42 2.30 -20.97
C ARG A 64 -27.68 2.69 -22.40
N SER A 65 -27.24 3.88 -22.84
CA SER A 65 -27.39 4.30 -24.23
C SER A 65 -26.53 3.46 -25.20
N ALA A 66 -25.33 3.07 -24.76
CA ALA A 66 -24.44 2.20 -25.53
C ALA A 66 -25.01 0.77 -25.62
N ILE A 67 -25.55 0.23 -24.55
CA ILE A 67 -26.22 -1.09 -24.53
C ILE A 67 -27.50 -1.05 -25.36
N ALA A 68 -28.32 0.00 -25.25
CA ALA A 68 -29.53 0.16 -26.05
C ALA A 68 -29.21 0.29 -27.55
N LYS A 69 -28.15 1.02 -27.91
CA LYS A 69 -27.67 1.08 -29.31
C LYS A 69 -27.10 -0.27 -29.75
N ALA A 70 -26.31 -0.95 -28.92
CA ALA A 70 -25.73 -2.26 -29.24
C ALA A 70 -26.79 -3.36 -29.40
N THR A 71 -27.90 -3.30 -28.67
CA THR A 71 -29.01 -4.25 -28.79
C THR A 71 -29.93 -3.92 -29.99
N ALA A 72 -30.08 -2.66 -30.33
CA ALA A 72 -30.82 -2.25 -31.53
C ALA A 72 -30.06 -2.56 -32.83
N ASP A 73 -28.72 -2.49 -32.80
CA ASP A 73 -27.84 -2.64 -33.96
C ASP A 73 -27.38 -4.09 -34.23
N ARG A 74 -27.70 -5.03 -33.31
CA ARG A 74 -27.34 -6.45 -33.48
C ARG A 74 -28.02 -7.12 -34.67
N ARG A 75 -28.96 -6.43 -35.39
CA ARG A 75 -29.60 -6.88 -36.62
C ARG A 75 -29.07 -6.22 -37.89
N ARG A 76 -28.15 -5.26 -37.84
CA ARG A 76 -27.58 -4.64 -39.04
C ARG A 76 -26.10 -4.36 -38.88
N GLN A 77 -25.35 -5.07 -39.74
CA GLN A 77 -24.00 -4.76 -40.23
C GLN A 77 -22.82 -4.95 -39.29
N LEU A 78 -22.08 -5.99 -39.54
CA LEU A 78 -20.63 -6.02 -39.46
C LEU A 78 -20.11 -4.72 -40.12
N TYR A 79 -19.65 -3.76 -39.33
CA TYR A 79 -18.95 -2.59 -39.84
C TYR A 79 -17.64 -3.07 -40.45
N TYR A 80 -17.67 -3.30 -41.76
CA TYR A 80 -16.43 -3.36 -42.50
C TYR A 80 -15.85 -1.95 -42.45
N PHE A 81 -14.73 -1.80 -41.81
CA PHE A 81 -13.93 -0.59 -41.80
C PHE A 81 -13.55 -0.29 -43.24
N SER A 82 -14.25 0.66 -43.86
CA SER A 82 -14.09 0.95 -45.31
C SER A 82 -12.96 1.95 -45.50
N TRP A 83 -12.06 1.67 -46.41
CA TRP A 83 -10.99 2.58 -46.80
C TRP A 83 -11.46 4.03 -47.08
N PRO A 84 -12.63 4.27 -47.74
CA PRO A 84 -13.23 5.58 -47.88
C PRO A 84 -13.49 6.31 -46.54
N ASP A 85 -13.88 5.61 -45.48
CA ASP A 85 -14.17 6.22 -44.17
C ASP A 85 -12.91 6.79 -43.50
N ILE A 86 -11.77 6.08 -43.64
CA ILE A 86 -10.49 6.58 -43.20
C ILE A 86 -10.11 7.87 -43.96
N LYS A 87 -10.26 7.84 -45.26
CA LYS A 87 -9.93 8.99 -46.12
C LYS A 87 -10.79 10.22 -45.85
N LEU A 88 -12.07 9.99 -45.54
CA LEU A 88 -13.02 11.06 -45.17
C LEU A 88 -12.64 11.64 -43.79
N SER A 89 -12.36 10.78 -42.81
CA SER A 89 -11.95 11.19 -41.47
C SER A 89 -10.65 12.00 -41.49
N LEU A 90 -9.65 11.54 -42.25
CA LEU A 90 -8.38 12.26 -42.40
C LEU A 90 -8.57 13.62 -43.08
N ARG A 91 -9.49 13.70 -44.07
CA ARG A 91 -9.81 14.98 -44.76
C ARG A 91 -10.52 15.98 -43.83
N LEU A 92 -11.39 15.49 -42.94
CA LEU A 92 -12.03 16.31 -41.90
C LEU A 92 -11.03 16.84 -40.87
N LEU A 93 -10.10 16.02 -40.46
CA LEU A 93 -8.99 16.40 -39.55
C LEU A 93 -8.16 17.56 -40.13
N VAL A 94 -7.82 17.50 -41.40
CA VAL A 94 -7.04 18.55 -42.09
C VAL A 94 -7.89 19.81 -42.34
N ARG A 95 -9.20 19.67 -42.52
CA ARG A 95 -10.11 20.81 -42.84
C ARG A 95 -10.42 21.65 -41.58
N SER A 96 -10.34 21.11 -40.40
CA SER A 96 -10.57 21.81 -39.12
C SER A 96 -9.37 21.69 -38.16
N PRO A 97 -8.23 22.32 -38.51
CA PRO A 97 -6.98 22.12 -37.75
C PRO A 97 -7.08 22.58 -36.30
N GLY A 98 -7.84 23.64 -36.03
CA GLY A 98 -8.04 24.14 -34.65
C GLY A 98 -8.73 23.12 -33.73
N LEU A 99 -9.80 22.49 -34.23
CA LEU A 99 -10.55 21.48 -33.50
C LEU A 99 -9.69 20.22 -33.29
N THR A 100 -8.92 19.83 -34.29
CA THR A 100 -8.02 18.67 -34.23
C THR A 100 -6.92 18.89 -33.20
N VAL A 101 -6.28 20.06 -33.19
CA VAL A 101 -5.25 20.39 -32.22
C VAL A 101 -5.82 20.38 -30.80
N VAL A 102 -6.94 21.03 -30.53
CA VAL A 102 -7.56 21.05 -29.21
C VAL A 102 -7.92 19.64 -28.75
N SER A 103 -8.52 18.83 -29.60
CA SER A 103 -8.89 17.45 -29.27
C SER A 103 -7.65 16.58 -29.01
N THR A 104 -6.60 16.72 -29.83
CA THR A 104 -5.35 15.97 -29.64
C THR A 104 -4.67 16.35 -28.35
N VAL A 105 -4.54 17.65 -28.04
CA VAL A 105 -3.99 18.12 -26.77
C VAL A 105 -4.82 17.60 -25.60
N GLY A 106 -6.14 17.67 -25.65
CA GLY A 106 -7.02 17.16 -24.60
C GLY A 106 -6.84 15.66 -24.36
N ILE A 107 -6.79 14.86 -25.41
CA ILE A 107 -6.56 13.41 -25.30
C ILE A 107 -5.16 13.13 -24.77
N THR A 108 -4.14 13.82 -25.26
CA THR A 108 -2.75 13.62 -24.80
C THR A 108 -2.60 13.93 -23.30
N VAL A 109 -3.17 15.05 -22.84
CA VAL A 109 -3.16 15.41 -21.42
C VAL A 109 -3.95 14.39 -20.60
N GLY A 110 -5.11 13.95 -21.09
CA GLY A 110 -5.92 12.92 -20.44
C GLY A 110 -5.16 11.59 -20.29
N ILE A 111 -4.49 11.12 -21.34
CA ILE A 111 -3.68 9.91 -21.30
C ILE A 111 -2.48 10.08 -20.36
N ALA A 112 -1.80 11.23 -20.39
CA ALA A 112 -0.66 11.49 -19.53
C ALA A 112 -1.05 11.46 -18.04
N ILE A 113 -2.16 12.10 -17.67
CA ILE A 113 -2.69 12.07 -16.30
C ILE A 113 -3.10 10.66 -15.90
N ALA A 114 -3.82 9.94 -16.75
CA ALA A 114 -4.26 8.57 -16.49
C ALA A 114 -3.06 7.63 -16.31
N SER A 115 -2.04 7.74 -17.16
CA SER A 115 -0.82 6.92 -17.06
C SER A 115 -0.02 7.23 -15.81
N ALA A 116 0.13 8.51 -15.45
CA ALA A 116 0.81 8.92 -14.23
C ALA A 116 0.07 8.41 -12.98
N MET A 117 -1.27 8.52 -12.98
CA MET A 117 -2.10 8.04 -11.88
C MET A 117 -2.06 6.52 -11.76
N PHE A 118 -2.10 5.80 -12.89
CA PHE A 118 -1.97 4.34 -12.92
C PHE A 118 -0.60 3.90 -12.41
N GLY A 119 0.49 4.56 -12.85
CA GLY A 119 1.83 4.28 -12.36
C GLY A 119 1.96 4.55 -10.86
N TYR A 120 1.38 5.65 -10.38
CA TYR A 120 1.36 5.98 -8.95
C TYR A 120 0.58 4.93 -8.13
N ILE A 121 -0.59 4.53 -8.58
CA ILE A 121 -1.40 3.49 -7.94
C ILE A 121 -0.64 2.16 -7.92
N HIS A 122 -0.13 1.71 -9.06
CA HIS A 122 0.59 0.44 -9.16
C HIS A 122 1.83 0.41 -8.26
N SER A 123 2.61 1.47 -8.21
CA SER A 123 3.80 1.52 -7.37
C SER A 123 3.52 1.59 -5.86
N ASN A 124 2.33 2.03 -5.45
CA ASN A 124 1.98 2.12 -4.04
C ASN A 124 1.12 0.96 -3.53
N PHE A 125 0.31 0.34 -4.39
CA PHE A 125 -0.59 -0.76 -3.99
C PHE A 125 -0.05 -2.15 -4.32
N ASP A 126 0.87 -2.24 -5.29
CA ASP A 126 1.48 -3.52 -5.68
C ASP A 126 2.96 -3.27 -6.09
N PRO A 127 3.80 -2.76 -5.16
CA PRO A 127 5.20 -2.60 -5.45
C PRO A 127 5.82 -3.99 -5.59
N PRO A 128 6.43 -4.32 -6.74
CA PRO A 128 7.20 -5.55 -6.84
C PRO A 128 8.35 -5.47 -5.83
N LEU A 129 8.33 -6.34 -4.83
CA LEU A 129 9.46 -6.44 -3.91
C LEU A 129 10.68 -6.85 -4.74
N PRO A 130 11.79 -6.10 -4.70
CA PRO A 130 13.00 -6.41 -5.46
C PRO A 130 13.76 -7.58 -4.80
N LEU A 131 13.03 -8.65 -4.48
CA LEU A 131 13.49 -9.84 -3.82
C LEU A 131 13.23 -11.05 -4.71
N ASP A 132 14.04 -12.07 -4.54
CA ASP A 132 13.85 -13.35 -5.25
C ASP A 132 12.48 -13.95 -4.87
N GLU A 133 11.64 -14.22 -5.88
CA GLU A 133 10.23 -14.65 -5.69
C GLU A 133 9.44 -13.72 -4.75
N GLY A 134 9.59 -12.41 -4.89
CA GLY A 134 8.91 -11.41 -4.05
C GLY A 134 7.40 -11.56 -3.99
N ASP A 135 6.77 -12.04 -5.07
CA ASP A 135 5.33 -12.31 -5.17
C ASP A 135 4.82 -13.40 -4.19
N HIS A 136 5.72 -14.22 -3.65
CA HIS A 136 5.39 -15.20 -2.62
C HIS A 136 5.47 -14.66 -1.20
N ILE A 137 5.92 -13.42 -1.01
CA ILE A 137 5.96 -12.79 0.31
C ILE A 137 4.59 -12.17 0.57
N VAL A 138 3.99 -12.55 1.69
CA VAL A 138 2.65 -12.12 2.08
C VAL A 138 2.68 -11.44 3.44
N ALA A 139 1.90 -10.38 3.60
CA ALA A 139 1.60 -9.80 4.89
C ALA A 139 0.44 -10.60 5.54
N LEU A 140 0.53 -10.82 6.84
CA LEU A 140 -0.51 -11.44 7.63
C LEU A 140 -1.16 -10.35 8.48
N GLU A 141 -2.45 -10.11 8.26
CA GLU A 141 -3.21 -9.06 8.92
C GLU A 141 -4.50 -9.62 9.51
N ASN A 142 -4.86 -9.16 10.70
CA ASN A 142 -6.16 -9.42 11.31
C ASN A 142 -7.10 -8.26 11.03
N TRP A 143 -8.32 -8.56 10.66
CA TRP A 143 -9.36 -7.58 10.42
C TRP A 143 -10.48 -7.72 11.47
N ASP A 144 -10.67 -6.68 12.27
CA ASP A 144 -11.82 -6.61 13.18
C ASP A 144 -13.09 -6.28 12.39
N ILE A 145 -13.92 -7.29 12.18
CA ILE A 145 -15.17 -7.19 11.41
C ILE A 145 -16.17 -6.26 12.09
N GLU A 146 -16.22 -6.23 13.42
CA GLU A 146 -17.18 -5.41 14.16
C GLU A 146 -16.82 -3.92 14.08
N ARG A 147 -15.54 -3.62 14.13
CA ARG A 147 -15.01 -2.24 14.07
C ARG A 147 -14.65 -1.79 12.67
N ASN A 148 -14.68 -2.71 11.70
CA ASN A 148 -14.24 -2.50 10.31
C ASN A 148 -12.89 -1.79 10.23
N ASN A 149 -11.94 -2.26 11.02
CA ASN A 149 -10.60 -1.70 11.13
C ASN A 149 -9.56 -2.83 11.25
N GLU A 150 -8.33 -2.55 10.83
CA GLU A 150 -7.20 -3.43 11.10
C GLU A 150 -7.07 -3.65 12.61
N ASN A 151 -7.09 -4.90 13.01
CA ASN A 151 -6.76 -5.25 14.38
C ASN A 151 -5.24 -5.41 14.46
N ARG A 152 -4.63 -4.63 15.33
CA ARG A 152 -3.18 -4.61 15.49
C ARG A 152 -2.70 -5.92 16.05
N HIS A 153 -1.71 -6.53 15.39
CA HIS A 153 -1.18 -7.84 15.76
C HIS A 153 -0.43 -7.76 17.08
N SER A 154 -0.78 -8.66 17.95
CA SER A 154 -0.04 -8.85 19.19
C SER A 154 1.12 -9.84 18.98
N LEU A 155 2.06 -9.83 19.90
CA LEU A 155 3.14 -10.83 19.94
C LEU A 155 2.59 -12.27 20.00
N HIS A 156 1.45 -12.46 20.65
CA HIS A 156 0.82 -13.78 20.75
C HIS A 156 0.26 -14.26 19.43
N ASP A 157 -0.31 -13.39 18.61
CA ASP A 157 -0.81 -13.73 17.27
C ASP A 157 0.37 -14.18 16.40
N PHE A 158 1.45 -13.42 16.38
CA PHE A 158 2.67 -13.79 15.66
C PHE A 158 3.19 -15.19 16.07
N VAL A 159 3.25 -15.48 17.39
CA VAL A 159 3.72 -16.78 17.87
C VAL A 159 2.75 -17.89 17.47
N THR A 160 1.44 -17.67 17.61
CA THR A 160 0.42 -18.63 17.25
C THR A 160 0.47 -18.95 15.75
N TRP A 161 0.55 -17.94 14.90
CA TRP A 161 0.62 -18.13 13.44
C TRP A 161 1.90 -18.85 13.02
N ARG A 162 3.04 -18.44 13.59
CA ARG A 162 4.32 -19.10 13.31
C ARG A 162 4.32 -20.58 13.67
N ASP A 163 3.64 -20.96 14.75
CA ASP A 163 3.66 -22.32 15.28
C ASP A 163 2.56 -23.20 14.65
N GLN A 164 1.50 -22.62 14.06
CA GLN A 164 0.35 -23.36 13.57
C GLN A 164 0.16 -23.29 12.05
N MET A 165 0.60 -22.24 11.37
CA MET A 165 0.42 -22.13 9.92
C MET A 165 1.35 -23.07 9.16
N THR A 166 0.79 -23.67 8.11
CA THR A 166 1.49 -24.57 7.19
C THR A 166 1.56 -24.03 5.77
N SER A 167 0.61 -23.20 5.39
CA SER A 167 0.55 -22.54 4.07
C SER A 167 1.50 -21.34 3.94
N VAL A 168 1.97 -20.81 5.07
CA VAL A 168 2.98 -19.75 5.11
C VAL A 168 4.16 -20.23 5.93
N VAL A 169 5.34 -20.17 5.36
CA VAL A 169 6.60 -20.59 5.99
C VAL A 169 7.46 -19.37 6.30
N GLU A 170 8.48 -19.55 7.13
CA GLU A 170 9.43 -18.50 7.49
C GLU A 170 8.73 -17.26 8.06
N ILE A 171 7.63 -17.42 8.81
CA ILE A 171 6.87 -16.32 9.38
C ILE A 171 7.77 -15.45 10.25
N SER A 172 7.74 -14.17 10.00
CA SER A 172 8.56 -13.15 10.65
C SER A 172 7.69 -12.01 11.12
N ALA A 173 8.21 -11.27 12.09
CA ALA A 173 7.57 -10.06 12.56
C ALA A 173 8.60 -8.94 12.70
N PHE A 174 8.16 -7.71 12.50
CA PHE A 174 8.95 -6.53 12.82
C PHE A 174 8.07 -5.43 13.41
N ARG A 175 8.73 -4.50 14.08
CA ARG A 175 8.16 -3.19 14.43
C ARG A 175 9.11 -2.09 14.04
N GLU A 176 8.58 -0.95 13.70
CA GLU A 176 9.37 0.24 13.44
C GLU A 176 9.65 0.99 14.74
N LEU A 177 10.88 1.39 14.91
CA LEU A 177 11.35 2.23 16.00
C LEU A 177 12.04 3.46 15.42
N SER A 178 11.88 4.59 16.08
CA SER A 178 12.66 5.79 15.79
C SER A 178 13.60 6.09 16.95
N ALA A 179 14.88 6.27 16.65
CA ALA A 179 15.86 6.61 17.67
C ALA A 179 16.94 7.56 17.12
N THR A 180 17.53 8.35 17.99
CA THR A 180 18.68 9.16 17.64
C THR A 180 19.93 8.27 17.58
N MET A 181 20.52 8.17 16.40
CA MET A 181 21.76 7.44 16.16
C MET A 181 22.97 8.33 16.46
N ARG A 182 23.97 7.75 17.10
CA ARG A 182 25.30 8.34 17.30
C ARG A 182 26.36 7.30 16.95
N ALA A 183 27.29 7.68 16.05
CA ALA A 183 28.40 6.84 15.64
C ALA A 183 29.65 7.73 15.52
N GLY A 184 30.67 7.53 16.35
CA GLY A 184 31.87 8.36 16.37
C GLY A 184 31.56 9.86 16.46
N ASP A 185 32.21 10.64 15.62
CA ASP A 185 32.12 12.12 15.56
C ASP A 185 30.98 12.62 14.62
N PHE A 186 30.14 11.72 14.10
CA PHE A 186 29.04 12.14 13.23
C PHE A 186 27.96 12.89 13.99
N VAL A 187 27.32 13.85 13.30
CA VAL A 187 26.17 14.58 13.84
C VAL A 187 25.05 13.60 14.18
N PRO A 188 24.47 13.67 15.38
CA PRO A 188 23.34 12.84 15.75
C PRO A 188 22.15 13.03 14.81
N GLU A 189 21.57 11.94 14.36
CA GLU A 189 20.44 11.93 13.43
C GLU A 189 19.35 10.99 13.92
N THR A 190 18.08 11.36 13.72
CA THR A 190 16.97 10.47 13.98
C THR A 190 16.79 9.51 12.82
N VAL A 191 16.91 8.21 13.11
CA VAL A 191 16.83 7.13 12.13
C VAL A 191 15.67 6.19 12.44
N ARG A 192 15.12 5.58 11.38
CA ARG A 192 14.14 4.50 11.49
C ARG A 192 14.87 3.16 11.56
N ILE A 193 14.46 2.33 12.49
CA ILE A 193 15.08 1.04 12.81
C ILE A 193 14.00 -0.03 12.74
N ALA A 194 14.24 -1.12 12.03
CA ALA A 194 13.40 -2.30 12.10
C ALA A 194 13.88 -3.20 13.26
N ALA A 195 13.10 -3.30 14.31
CA ALA A 195 13.27 -4.40 15.26
C ALA A 195 12.58 -5.64 14.69
N MET A 196 13.34 -6.57 14.11
CA MET A 196 12.85 -7.67 13.29
C MET A 196 13.29 -9.03 13.84
N SER A 197 12.44 -10.05 13.72
CA SER A 197 12.83 -11.42 14.03
C SER A 197 13.89 -11.92 13.03
N ALA A 198 14.73 -12.85 13.45
CA ALA A 198 15.81 -13.39 12.62
C ALA A 198 15.30 -14.03 11.32
N SER A 199 14.09 -14.61 11.35
CA SER A 199 13.42 -15.19 10.19
C SER A 199 13.16 -14.18 9.06
N GLY A 200 13.11 -12.86 9.34
CA GLY A 200 12.88 -11.86 8.31
C GLY A 200 13.94 -11.82 7.22
N PHE A 201 15.19 -12.11 7.55
CA PHE A 201 16.24 -12.23 6.53
C PHE A 201 16.13 -13.52 5.72
N GLN A 202 15.58 -14.60 6.31
CA GLN A 202 15.30 -15.85 5.61
C GLN A 202 14.17 -15.67 4.60
N VAL A 203 13.10 -14.93 5.00
CA VAL A 203 12.01 -14.54 4.08
C VAL A 203 12.55 -13.78 2.88
N ALA A 204 13.48 -12.85 3.10
CA ALA A 204 14.08 -12.03 2.05
C ALA A 204 15.04 -12.82 1.14
N ARG A 205 15.66 -13.90 1.63
CA ARG A 205 16.65 -14.73 0.91
C ARG A 205 17.86 -13.98 0.35
N VAL A 206 18.16 -12.80 0.87
CA VAL A 206 19.27 -11.95 0.42
C VAL A 206 20.44 -12.10 1.37
N PRO A 207 21.59 -12.64 0.95
CA PRO A 207 22.74 -12.81 1.83
C PRO A 207 23.33 -11.47 2.28
N ALA A 208 23.90 -11.44 3.47
CA ALA A 208 24.67 -10.29 3.92
C ALA A 208 25.91 -10.09 3.04
N LEU A 209 26.20 -8.85 2.68
CA LEU A 209 27.38 -8.48 1.88
C LEU A 209 28.68 -8.66 2.68
N VAL A 210 28.62 -8.29 3.98
CA VAL A 210 29.74 -8.43 4.92
C VAL A 210 29.16 -8.90 6.25
N GLY A 211 29.84 -9.81 6.94
CA GLY A 211 29.41 -10.30 8.24
C GLY A 211 28.25 -11.30 8.15
N ARG A 212 27.25 -11.17 9.02
CA ARG A 212 26.13 -12.07 9.14
C ARG A 212 24.79 -11.36 9.38
N TRP A 213 23.70 -12.06 9.17
CA TRP A 213 22.36 -11.66 9.58
C TRP A 213 22.18 -11.73 11.10
N LEU A 214 21.02 -11.27 11.55
CA LEU A 214 20.53 -11.55 12.89
C LEU A 214 20.21 -13.04 13.03
N THR A 215 20.54 -13.60 14.19
CA THR A 215 20.23 -15.00 14.52
C THR A 215 19.19 -15.04 15.66
N PRO A 216 18.49 -16.17 15.86
CA PRO A 216 17.55 -16.32 16.97
C PRO A 216 18.22 -16.10 18.34
N GLU A 217 19.51 -16.39 18.46
CA GLU A 217 20.30 -16.18 19.68
C GLU A 217 20.43 -14.69 20.02
N ASP A 218 20.54 -13.82 19.01
CA ASP A 218 20.62 -12.37 19.20
C ASP A 218 19.36 -11.78 19.84
N ALA A 219 18.21 -12.45 19.68
CA ALA A 219 16.93 -12.03 20.23
C ALA A 219 16.76 -12.37 21.73
N ARG A 220 17.63 -13.19 22.32
CA ARG A 220 17.57 -13.52 23.75
C ARG A 220 17.85 -12.27 24.57
N GLU A 221 17.19 -12.14 25.72
CA GLU A 221 17.34 -10.98 26.59
C GLU A 221 18.79 -10.80 27.10
N ALA A 222 19.48 -11.91 27.35
CA ALA A 222 20.87 -11.90 27.83
C ALA A 222 21.91 -11.64 26.75
N SER A 223 21.52 -11.61 25.46
CA SER A 223 22.47 -11.41 24.37
C SER A 223 22.89 -9.95 24.26
N LEU A 224 24.13 -9.73 23.82
CA LEU A 224 24.61 -8.39 23.53
C LEU A 224 23.76 -7.72 22.44
N PRO A 225 23.51 -6.41 22.54
CA PRO A 225 22.81 -5.68 21.49
C PRO A 225 23.62 -5.68 20.19
N VAL A 226 23.02 -6.16 19.11
CA VAL A 226 23.64 -6.20 17.78
C VAL A 226 22.75 -5.51 16.76
N VAL A 227 23.37 -5.02 15.68
CA VAL A 227 22.70 -4.35 14.57
C VAL A 227 23.28 -4.81 13.22
N VAL A 228 22.41 -4.98 12.24
CA VAL A 228 22.76 -5.08 10.83
C VAL A 228 22.47 -3.72 10.18
N ILE A 229 23.37 -3.25 9.33
CA ILE A 229 23.23 -1.95 8.65
C ILE A 229 23.04 -2.12 7.15
N GLY A 230 22.42 -1.14 6.52
CA GLY A 230 22.25 -1.08 5.05
C GLY A 230 23.50 -0.59 4.36
N TYR A 231 23.55 -0.86 3.05
CA TYR A 231 24.67 -0.48 2.19
C TYR A 231 24.93 1.03 2.19
N ASP A 232 23.88 1.84 2.12
CA ASP A 232 24.03 3.30 2.05
C ASP A 232 24.64 3.88 3.33
N VAL A 233 24.30 3.31 4.48
CA VAL A 233 24.89 3.66 5.76
C VAL A 233 26.36 3.27 5.79
N TRP A 234 26.67 2.05 5.36
CA TRP A 234 28.06 1.56 5.29
C TRP A 234 28.91 2.43 4.36
N LYS A 235 28.38 2.81 3.20
CA LYS A 235 29.05 3.68 2.23
C LYS A 235 29.26 5.10 2.76
N SER A 236 28.22 5.73 3.28
CA SER A 236 28.24 7.16 3.64
C SER A 236 28.94 7.43 4.99
N ARG A 237 28.82 6.50 5.95
CA ARG A 237 29.32 6.73 7.31
C ARG A 237 30.58 5.93 7.64
N PHE A 238 30.79 4.81 6.97
CA PHE A 238 31.92 3.93 7.26
C PHE A 238 32.85 3.75 6.06
N GLY A 239 32.66 4.54 4.99
CA GLY A 239 33.57 4.57 3.82
C GLY A 239 33.73 3.22 3.11
N GLN A 240 32.76 2.31 3.25
CA GLN A 240 32.81 0.93 2.73
C GLN A 240 33.94 0.09 3.35
N ASP A 241 34.44 0.45 4.51
CA ASP A 241 35.46 -0.33 5.21
C ASP A 241 34.86 -1.62 5.78
N ARG A 242 35.45 -2.76 5.45
CA ARG A 242 35.04 -4.07 5.99
C ARG A 242 35.32 -4.24 7.49
N SER A 243 36.20 -3.42 8.05
CA SER A 243 36.46 -3.38 9.51
C SER A 243 35.28 -2.82 10.33
N VAL A 244 34.19 -2.43 9.67
CA VAL A 244 32.94 -2.00 10.31
C VAL A 244 32.33 -3.07 11.20
N ILE A 245 32.55 -4.36 10.92
CA ILE A 245 32.10 -5.47 11.75
C ILE A 245 32.81 -5.41 13.12
N GLY A 246 32.02 -5.40 14.19
CA GLY A 246 32.48 -5.24 15.56
C GLY A 246 32.53 -3.79 16.03
N GLN A 247 32.40 -2.81 15.15
CA GLN A 247 32.28 -1.41 15.55
C GLN A 247 30.94 -1.17 16.27
N GLN A 248 30.91 -0.12 17.06
CA GLN A 248 29.75 0.18 17.91
C GLN A 248 29.05 1.44 17.42
N VAL A 249 27.72 1.35 17.39
CA VAL A 249 26.80 2.48 17.14
C VAL A 249 25.82 2.57 18.30
N ARG A 250 25.39 3.77 18.62
CA ARG A 250 24.44 3.98 19.72
C ARG A 250 23.11 4.49 19.19
N PHE A 251 22.05 3.80 19.55
CA PHE A 251 20.68 4.24 19.31
C PHE A 251 20.06 4.64 20.65
N GLY A 252 19.74 5.93 20.80
CA GLY A 252 19.30 6.47 22.07
C GLY A 252 20.34 6.26 23.17
N ILE A 253 20.00 5.45 24.17
CA ILE A 253 20.89 5.10 25.30
C ILE A 253 21.61 3.76 25.11
N THR A 254 21.19 2.93 24.17
CA THR A 254 21.70 1.56 23.99
C THR A 254 22.79 1.53 22.94
N GLN A 255 23.87 0.83 23.25
CA GLN A 255 25.02 0.61 22.37
C GLN A 255 24.87 -0.73 21.65
N TYR A 256 25.00 -0.73 20.35
CA TYR A 256 24.85 -1.89 19.48
C TYR A 256 26.16 -2.18 18.74
N THR A 257 26.50 -3.44 18.59
CA THR A 257 27.65 -3.89 17.80
C THR A 257 27.21 -4.23 16.39
N ILE A 258 27.84 -3.70 15.36
CA ILE A 258 27.56 -4.00 13.96
C ILE A 258 28.04 -5.43 13.68
N VAL A 259 27.12 -6.30 13.24
CA VAL A 259 27.39 -7.71 12.93
C VAL A 259 27.27 -8.04 11.45
N GLY A 260 26.67 -7.16 10.67
CA GLY A 260 26.49 -7.37 9.24
C GLY A 260 26.13 -6.11 8.48
N VAL A 261 26.38 -6.18 7.17
CA VAL A 261 26.04 -5.16 6.18
C VAL A 261 25.20 -5.82 5.09
N MET A 262 24.04 -5.26 4.78
CA MET A 262 23.21 -5.73 3.69
C MET A 262 23.67 -5.17 2.34
N PRO A 263 23.39 -5.84 1.22
CA PRO A 263 23.78 -5.38 -0.11
C PRO A 263 23.00 -4.11 -0.52
N GLU A 264 23.52 -3.45 -1.57
CA GLU A 264 22.91 -2.26 -2.16
C GLU A 264 21.46 -2.54 -2.60
N GLY A 265 20.56 -1.61 -2.30
CA GLY A 265 19.15 -1.73 -2.63
C GLY A 265 18.33 -2.56 -1.64
N PHE A 266 18.94 -3.24 -0.66
CA PHE A 266 18.18 -3.95 0.35
C PHE A 266 17.56 -2.97 1.35
N ALA A 267 16.23 -2.89 1.37
CA ALA A 267 15.47 -1.98 2.21
C ALA A 267 14.31 -2.69 2.97
N PHE A 268 14.19 -4.00 2.79
CA PHE A 268 13.14 -4.84 3.38
C PHE A 268 13.12 -4.77 4.92
N PRO A 269 11.95 -4.81 5.62
CA PRO A 269 10.62 -5.08 5.05
C PRO A 269 9.90 -3.84 4.44
N VAL A 270 10.29 -2.61 4.74
CA VAL A 270 9.68 -1.40 4.15
C VAL A 270 10.76 -0.55 3.48
N ASN A 271 11.42 0.31 4.24
CA ASN A 271 12.53 1.14 3.77
C ASN A 271 13.43 1.44 4.97
N HIS A 272 14.11 0.41 5.44
CA HIS A 272 14.97 0.48 6.59
C HIS A 272 16.45 0.34 6.20
N GLN A 273 17.30 0.97 6.98
CA GLN A 273 18.75 0.90 6.84
C GLN A 273 19.41 0.35 8.11
N TYR A 274 18.62 0.03 9.14
CA TYR A 274 19.09 -0.52 10.40
C TYR A 274 18.13 -1.59 10.86
N TRP A 275 18.67 -2.77 11.20
CA TRP A 275 17.91 -3.92 11.72
C TRP A 275 18.50 -4.37 13.04
N ILE A 276 17.67 -4.40 14.07
CA ILE A 276 18.02 -4.94 15.39
C ILE A 276 17.15 -6.15 15.72
N PRO A 277 17.58 -7.04 16.63
CA PRO A 277 16.74 -8.18 17.00
C PRO A 277 15.44 -7.74 17.66
N LEU A 278 14.33 -8.36 17.25
CA LEU A 278 13.05 -8.23 17.93
C LEU A 278 13.12 -9.02 19.23
N ARG A 279 13.31 -8.31 20.34
CA ARG A 279 13.33 -8.87 21.70
C ARG A 279 11.95 -8.73 22.30
N ALA A 280 11.16 -9.80 22.27
CA ALA A 280 9.84 -9.84 22.86
C ALA A 280 9.60 -11.26 23.38
N ASN A 281 9.32 -11.36 24.68
CA ASN A 281 9.08 -12.64 25.33
C ASN A 281 7.57 -12.84 25.55
N PRO A 282 6.92 -13.78 24.82
CA PRO A 282 5.49 -14.02 24.95
C PRO A 282 5.08 -14.54 26.33
N SER A 283 6.02 -15.12 27.10
CA SER A 283 5.72 -15.62 28.43
C SER A 283 5.58 -14.50 29.48
N VAL A 284 6.09 -13.30 29.20
CA VAL A 284 6.05 -12.14 30.10
C VAL A 284 4.96 -11.13 29.70
N ILE A 285 4.63 -11.08 28.43
CA ILE A 285 3.67 -10.11 27.87
C ILE A 285 2.28 -10.75 27.85
N ALA A 286 1.30 -10.10 28.46
CA ALA A 286 -0.08 -10.57 28.47
C ALA A 286 -0.70 -10.52 27.05
N ARG A 287 -1.69 -11.39 26.78
CA ARG A 287 -2.44 -11.37 25.51
C ARG A 287 -3.10 -10.00 25.30
N GLY A 288 -2.99 -9.47 24.07
CA GLY A 288 -3.49 -8.14 23.73
C GLY A 288 -2.66 -6.98 24.26
N ALA A 289 -1.59 -7.26 25.02
CA ALA A 289 -0.59 -6.29 25.44
C ALA A 289 0.72 -6.48 24.65
N GLY A 290 1.59 -5.50 24.69
CA GLY A 290 2.88 -5.54 24.02
C GLY A 290 2.95 -4.63 22.78
N PRO A 291 4.06 -4.67 22.08
CA PRO A 291 4.26 -3.86 20.90
C PRO A 291 3.38 -4.32 19.74
N GLU A 292 2.93 -3.37 18.95
CA GLU A 292 2.34 -3.65 17.65
C GLU A 292 3.41 -4.21 16.72
N LEU A 293 3.07 -5.32 16.06
CA LEU A 293 3.96 -6.01 15.14
C LEU A 293 3.33 -6.05 13.75
N PHE A 294 4.16 -5.88 12.75
CA PHE A 294 3.82 -6.24 11.38
C PHE A 294 4.31 -7.66 11.13
N VAL A 295 3.42 -8.54 10.71
CA VAL A 295 3.73 -9.95 10.49
C VAL A 295 3.73 -10.23 9.00
N PHE A 296 4.72 -10.96 8.54
CA PHE A 296 4.86 -11.36 7.14
C PHE A 296 5.53 -12.73 7.06
N GLY A 297 5.37 -13.37 5.92
CA GLY A 297 6.00 -14.65 5.68
C GLY A 297 6.03 -14.99 4.21
N ARG A 298 6.50 -16.18 3.87
CA ARG A 298 6.55 -16.66 2.51
C ARG A 298 5.55 -17.78 2.32
N LEU A 299 4.77 -17.75 1.23
CA LEU A 299 3.90 -18.87 0.87
C LEU A 299 4.70 -20.13 0.69
N ALA A 300 4.22 -21.23 1.25
CA ALA A 300 4.81 -22.55 1.07
C ALA A 300 4.73 -22.99 -0.40
N PRO A 301 5.66 -23.83 -0.89
CA PRO A 301 5.59 -24.34 -2.24
C PRO A 301 4.23 -25.01 -2.52
N GLY A 302 3.53 -24.51 -3.54
CA GLY A 302 2.19 -25.00 -3.91
C GLY A 302 1.02 -24.41 -3.11
N ALA A 303 1.27 -23.62 -2.08
CA ALA A 303 0.23 -22.87 -1.38
C ALA A 303 -0.20 -21.65 -2.21
N THR A 304 -1.46 -21.25 -2.02
CA THR A 304 -2.02 -20.05 -2.65
C THR A 304 -2.44 -19.04 -1.57
N MET A 305 -2.59 -17.78 -1.96
CA MET A 305 -3.12 -16.75 -1.06
C MET A 305 -4.47 -17.17 -0.46
N ALA A 306 -5.33 -17.81 -1.28
CA ALA A 306 -6.63 -18.27 -0.81
C ALA A 306 -6.52 -19.37 0.25
N SER A 307 -5.57 -20.33 0.09
CA SER A 307 -5.35 -21.36 1.11
C SER A 307 -4.80 -20.79 2.41
N ALA A 308 -3.88 -19.81 2.33
CA ALA A 308 -3.35 -19.13 3.49
C ALA A 308 -4.42 -18.33 4.24
N GLN A 309 -5.31 -17.66 3.50
CA GLN A 309 -6.41 -16.90 4.09
C GLN A 309 -7.41 -17.80 4.83
N VAL A 310 -7.76 -18.96 4.26
CA VAL A 310 -8.64 -19.95 4.93
C VAL A 310 -7.97 -20.46 6.20
N GLU A 311 -6.70 -20.85 6.13
CA GLU A 311 -5.96 -21.33 7.30
C GLU A 311 -5.89 -20.27 8.40
N LEU A 312 -5.56 -19.01 8.04
CA LEU A 312 -5.51 -17.89 8.96
C LEU A 312 -6.86 -17.65 9.65
N SER A 313 -7.97 -17.74 8.91
CA SER A 313 -9.33 -17.56 9.47
C SER A 313 -9.77 -18.66 10.43
N VAL A 314 -9.10 -19.80 10.43
CA VAL A 314 -9.37 -20.93 11.37
C VAL A 314 -8.55 -20.76 12.64
N ILE A 315 -7.37 -20.16 12.53
CA ILE A 315 -6.43 -20.01 13.66
C ILE A 315 -6.78 -18.74 14.48
N GLY A 316 -7.24 -17.67 13.82
CA GLY A 316 -7.59 -16.37 14.45
C GLY A 316 -9.04 -16.33 14.82
#